data_2ce493e03482129a56d7eb00572bef4f
#
_entry.id   2ce493e03482129a56d7eb00572bef4f
#
_cell.length_a   1.000
_cell.length_b   1.000
_cell.length_c   1.000
_cell.angle_alpha   90.00
_cell.angle_beta   90.00
_cell.angle_gamma   90.00
#
_symmetry.space_group_name_H-M   'P 1'
#
loop_
_entity.id
_entity.type
_entity.pdbx_description
1 polymer ?
#
loop_
_entity_poly.entity_id
_entity_poly.type
_entity_poly.pdbx_seq_one_letter_code
_entity_poly.pdbx_strand_id
1 'polypeptide(L)'
;TAAAELRALGQQNYNQYITGSKVANKNLTSAKKAKNDEFYTQFSDIQKEVESYLEYDPNTFKGKVVYSNCDDPFESNFFRYFVLNFSRLGLKRIISTSYKPSPVANSQLGLFGDDKTLPKSKGRPKVTANKFIINEVGDVDGDGSFTLEDIAKQLRANKNNEWTPLEDDGDFRSDECVELLKQSDIVVTNPPFSLFREYITQLFEHKKQFLIIGNLNAITYKEVFPMIKENKVWLGNNARVN
;
A
#
# COMPACT_ATOMS: atom_id res chain seq x y z
N THR A 1 -22.78 3.49 20.30
CA THR A 1 -21.70 4.47 20.50
C THR A 1 -20.92 4.60 19.19
N ALA A 2 -20.39 5.78 18.87
CA ALA A 2 -19.76 6.13 17.59
C ALA A 2 -18.73 5.09 17.07
N ALA A 3 -17.96 4.45 17.94
CA ALA A 3 -17.01 3.41 17.56
C ALA A 3 -17.66 2.13 16.98
N ALA A 4 -18.85 1.77 17.46
CA ALA A 4 -19.59 0.61 16.96
C ALA A 4 -20.24 0.91 15.59
N GLU A 5 -20.68 2.15 15.38
CA GLU A 5 -21.25 2.60 14.11
C GLU A 5 -20.17 2.73 13.03
N LEU A 6 -18.97 3.21 13.39
CA LEU A 6 -17.82 3.26 12.48
C LEU A 6 -17.31 1.86 12.09
N ARG A 7 -17.37 0.89 13.01
CA ARG A 7 -17.10 -0.53 12.70
C ARG A 7 -18.14 -1.11 11.74
N ALA A 8 -19.41 -0.76 11.90
CA ALA A 8 -20.49 -1.20 11.02
C ALA A 8 -20.36 -0.62 9.60
N LEU A 9 -19.99 0.66 9.46
CA LEU A 9 -19.73 1.30 8.17
C LEU A 9 -18.54 0.69 7.41
N GLY A 10 -17.43 0.42 8.12
CA GLY A 10 -16.28 -0.28 7.55
C GLY A 10 -16.62 -1.70 7.09
N GLN A 11 -17.46 -2.42 7.85
CA GLN A 11 -17.91 -3.76 7.52
C GLN A 11 -18.92 -3.77 6.36
N GLN A 12 -19.78 -2.78 6.27
CA GLN A 12 -20.77 -2.62 5.18
C GLN A 12 -20.07 -2.38 3.84
N ASN A 13 -19.08 -1.48 3.81
CA ASN A 13 -18.29 -1.22 2.62
C ASN A 13 -17.51 -2.47 2.18
N TYR A 14 -16.94 -3.23 3.10
CA TYR A 14 -16.25 -4.50 2.82
C TYR A 14 -17.19 -5.55 2.20
N ASN A 15 -18.41 -5.72 2.73
CA ASN A 15 -19.37 -6.72 2.24
C ASN A 15 -19.90 -6.37 0.84
N GLN A 16 -20.04 -5.10 0.50
CA GLN A 16 -20.47 -4.65 -0.83
C GLN A 16 -19.41 -4.99 -1.91
N TYR A 17 -18.13 -4.95 -1.56
CA TYR A 17 -17.02 -5.35 -2.45
C TYR A 17 -16.94 -6.86 -2.69
N ILE A 18 -17.26 -7.69 -1.69
CA ILE A 18 -17.20 -9.16 -1.82
C ILE A 18 -18.31 -9.70 -2.74
N THR A 19 -19.47 -9.08 -2.76
CA THR A 19 -20.61 -9.55 -3.56
C THR A 19 -20.54 -9.16 -5.03
N GLY A 20 -19.71 -8.17 -5.41
CA GLY A 20 -19.54 -7.68 -6.78
C GLY A 20 -18.53 -8.42 -7.66
N SER A 21 -17.63 -9.21 -7.09
CA SER A 21 -16.50 -9.79 -7.84
C SER A 21 -16.60 -11.30 -8.06
N LYS A 22 -17.64 -11.78 -8.72
CA LYS A 22 -17.64 -13.10 -9.38
C LYS A 22 -17.15 -13.00 -10.82
N VAL A 23 -15.91 -12.54 -11.04
CA VAL A 23 -15.25 -12.61 -12.36
C VAL A 23 -13.88 -13.26 -12.23
N ALA A 24 -13.85 -14.51 -12.69
CA ALA A 24 -12.74 -15.26 -13.26
C ALA A 24 -11.39 -15.34 -12.51
N ASN A 25 -11.30 -16.32 -11.64
CA ASN A 25 -10.10 -16.84 -10.95
C ASN A 25 -8.98 -17.46 -11.84
N LYS A 26 -9.01 -17.34 -13.16
CA LYS A 26 -7.96 -17.95 -14.02
C LYS A 26 -6.66 -17.16 -14.09
N ASN A 27 -6.70 -15.83 -13.96
CA ASN A 27 -5.50 -15.00 -13.98
C ASN A 27 -4.77 -14.92 -12.63
N LEU A 28 -5.50 -15.16 -11.52
CA LEU A 28 -4.88 -15.22 -10.18
C LEU A 28 -3.90 -16.38 -10.00
N THR A 29 -4.14 -17.50 -10.71
CA THR A 29 -3.30 -18.71 -10.57
C THR A 29 -1.96 -18.56 -11.27
N SER A 30 -1.89 -17.82 -12.39
CA SER A 30 -0.62 -17.50 -13.06
C SER A 30 0.17 -16.40 -12.35
N ALA A 31 -0.49 -15.40 -11.79
CA ALA A 31 0.14 -14.39 -10.94
C ALA A 31 0.68 -15.00 -9.63
N LYS A 32 -0.06 -15.95 -9.02
CA LYS A 32 0.42 -16.72 -7.87
C LYS A 32 1.68 -17.55 -8.15
N LYS A 33 1.86 -18.05 -9.36
CA LYS A 33 3.07 -18.82 -9.76
C LYS A 33 4.29 -17.92 -9.99
N ALA A 34 4.10 -16.66 -10.34
CA ALA A 34 5.19 -15.68 -10.53
C ALA A 34 5.63 -15.00 -9.21
N LYS A 35 4.77 -14.99 -8.19
CA LYS A 35 5.02 -14.42 -6.86
C LYS A 35 5.26 -15.52 -5.81
N ASN A 36 6.13 -16.47 -6.06
CA ASN A 36 6.39 -17.59 -5.15
C ASN A 36 6.98 -17.19 -3.78
N ASP A 37 7.33 -15.92 -3.55
CA ASP A 37 7.99 -15.43 -2.34
C ASP A 37 7.20 -14.40 -1.53
N GLU A 38 5.96 -14.05 -1.94
CA GLU A 38 5.17 -13.05 -1.24
C GLU A 38 3.87 -13.64 -0.69
N PHE A 39 3.62 -13.50 0.61
CA PHE A 39 2.31 -13.82 1.19
C PHE A 39 1.32 -12.70 0.86
N TYR A 40 0.16 -13.07 0.33
CA TYR A 40 -0.94 -12.13 0.12
C TYR A 40 -1.50 -11.69 1.48
N THR A 41 -1.17 -10.48 1.90
CA THR A 41 -1.68 -9.91 3.15
C THR A 41 -3.16 -9.63 3.00
N GLN A 42 -3.97 -10.21 3.88
CA GLN A 42 -5.41 -9.98 3.86
C GLN A 42 -5.73 -8.59 4.41
N PHE A 43 -6.73 -7.91 3.80
CA PHE A 43 -7.20 -6.61 4.28
C PHE A 43 -7.61 -6.64 5.76
N SER A 44 -8.28 -7.73 6.19
CA SER A 44 -8.71 -7.93 7.58
C SER A 44 -7.53 -8.02 8.56
N ASP A 45 -6.38 -8.54 8.14
CA ASP A 45 -5.22 -8.67 9.01
C ASP A 45 -4.53 -7.31 9.19
N ILE A 46 -4.45 -6.51 8.12
CA ILE A 46 -3.97 -5.12 8.19
C ILE A 46 -4.90 -4.31 9.11
N GLN A 47 -6.21 -4.46 8.93
CA GLN A 47 -7.19 -3.77 9.77
C GLN A 47 -7.00 -4.10 11.24
N LYS A 48 -6.93 -5.38 11.61
CA LYS A 48 -6.74 -5.80 13.01
C LYS A 48 -5.45 -5.24 13.60
N GLU A 49 -4.37 -5.27 12.82
CA GLU A 49 -3.09 -4.76 13.27
C GLU A 49 -3.14 -3.25 13.53
N VAL A 50 -3.65 -2.48 12.57
CA VAL A 50 -3.78 -1.02 12.72
C VAL A 50 -4.72 -0.63 13.84
N GLU A 51 -5.88 -1.33 13.97
CA GLU A 51 -6.83 -1.07 15.07
C GLU A 51 -6.19 -1.28 16.45
N SER A 52 -5.29 -2.28 16.60
CA SER A 52 -4.58 -2.49 17.85
C SER A 52 -3.68 -1.30 18.22
N TYR A 53 -3.03 -0.66 17.24
CA TYR A 53 -2.27 0.56 17.49
C TYR A 53 -3.16 1.74 17.84
N LEU A 54 -4.31 1.88 17.18
CA LEU A 54 -5.27 2.94 17.44
C LEU A 54 -5.97 2.78 18.80
N GLU A 55 -6.14 1.55 19.29
CA GLU A 55 -6.63 1.29 20.65
C GLU A 55 -5.65 1.80 21.71
N TYR A 56 -4.34 1.72 21.44
CA TYR A 56 -3.29 2.23 22.32
C TYR A 56 -3.12 3.74 22.19
N ASP A 57 -2.96 4.25 20.95
CA ASP A 57 -2.87 5.68 20.65
C ASP A 57 -3.71 6.03 19.41
N PRO A 58 -4.88 6.64 19.59
CA PRO A 58 -5.75 7.06 18.48
C PRO A 58 -5.10 8.03 17.49
N ASN A 59 -4.01 8.69 17.87
CA ASN A 59 -3.30 9.66 17.03
C ASN A 59 -2.07 9.07 16.31
N THR A 60 -1.84 7.75 16.38
CA THR A 60 -0.69 7.08 15.78
C THR A 60 -0.40 7.53 14.34
N PHE A 61 -1.44 7.70 13.52
CA PHE A 61 -1.34 8.08 12.10
C PHE A 61 -1.70 9.54 11.82
N LYS A 62 -2.20 10.27 12.81
CA LYS A 62 -2.72 11.63 12.62
C LYS A 62 -1.63 12.60 12.16
N GLY A 63 -1.87 13.28 11.04
CA GLY A 63 -0.95 14.23 10.44
C GLY A 63 0.29 13.59 9.79
N LYS A 64 0.35 12.26 9.69
CA LYS A 64 1.48 11.52 9.15
C LYS A 64 1.44 11.38 7.63
N VAL A 65 2.62 11.28 7.04
CA VAL A 65 2.83 10.88 5.66
C VAL A 65 3.13 9.38 5.65
N VAL A 66 2.24 8.60 5.02
CA VAL A 66 2.39 7.15 4.88
C VAL A 66 2.99 6.85 3.50
N TYR A 67 3.98 5.95 3.45
CA TYR A 67 4.59 5.47 2.22
C TYR A 67 4.33 3.97 2.04
N SER A 68 3.75 3.61 0.90
CA SER A 68 3.53 2.23 0.48
C SER A 68 4.29 1.98 -0.82
N ASN A 69 5.31 1.13 -0.76
CA ASN A 69 6.12 0.74 -1.89
C ASN A 69 6.22 -0.79 -1.99
N CYS A 70 6.95 -1.31 -2.96
CA CYS A 70 7.15 -2.74 -3.22
C CYS A 70 5.94 -3.48 -3.79
N ASP A 71 4.72 -3.08 -3.49
CA ASP A 71 3.49 -3.62 -4.04
C ASP A 71 2.90 -2.71 -5.12
N ASP A 72 2.17 -3.29 -6.07
CA ASP A 72 1.32 -2.48 -6.96
C ASP A 72 0.21 -1.83 -6.13
N PRO A 73 0.05 -0.49 -6.15
CA PRO A 73 -0.93 0.21 -5.32
C PRO A 73 -2.36 -0.30 -5.48
N PHE A 74 -2.73 -0.75 -6.67
CA PHE A 74 -4.09 -1.22 -6.95
C PHE A 74 -4.34 -2.67 -6.51
N GLU A 75 -3.28 -3.45 -6.29
CA GLU A 75 -3.35 -4.80 -5.72
C GLU A 75 -3.05 -4.82 -4.22
N SER A 76 -2.31 -3.82 -3.75
CA SER A 76 -1.88 -3.74 -2.36
C SER A 76 -3.06 -3.50 -1.41
N ASN A 77 -3.30 -4.44 -0.52
CA ASN A 77 -4.27 -4.24 0.56
C ASN A 77 -3.80 -3.19 1.59
N PHE A 78 -2.49 -2.91 1.70
CA PHE A 78 -1.99 -1.78 2.47
C PHE A 78 -2.46 -0.46 1.87
N PHE A 79 -2.19 -0.23 0.58
CA PHE A 79 -2.63 0.98 -0.09
C PHE A 79 -4.14 1.17 0.03
N ARG A 80 -4.92 0.13 -0.27
CA ARG A 80 -6.39 0.15 -0.12
C ARG A 80 -6.84 0.53 1.27
N TYR A 81 -6.27 -0.10 2.30
CA TYR A 81 -6.65 0.16 3.68
C TYR A 81 -6.41 1.61 4.06
N PHE A 82 -5.21 2.13 3.79
CA PHE A 82 -4.84 3.49 4.18
C PHE A 82 -5.58 4.55 3.38
N VAL A 83 -5.85 4.33 2.09
CA VAL A 83 -6.65 5.24 1.27
C VAL A 83 -8.10 5.28 1.75
N LEU A 84 -8.75 4.14 1.94
CA LEU A 84 -10.14 4.07 2.41
C LEU A 84 -10.32 4.62 3.82
N ASN A 85 -9.28 4.62 4.62
CA ASN A 85 -9.30 5.16 5.98
C ASN A 85 -8.57 6.50 6.13
N PHE A 86 -8.23 7.17 5.03
CA PHE A 86 -7.43 8.41 5.01
C PHE A 86 -7.95 9.46 5.98
N SER A 87 -9.21 9.82 5.87
CA SER A 87 -9.86 10.82 6.72
C SER A 87 -10.03 10.32 8.16
N ARG A 88 -10.38 9.04 8.36
CA ARG A 88 -10.54 8.44 9.69
C ARG A 88 -9.23 8.41 10.46
N LEU A 89 -8.13 8.09 9.80
CA LEU A 89 -6.79 8.08 10.38
C LEU A 89 -6.19 9.48 10.52
N GLY A 90 -6.81 10.49 9.90
CA GLY A 90 -6.32 11.87 9.88
C GLY A 90 -4.97 12.01 9.17
N LEU A 91 -4.74 11.23 8.11
CA LEU A 91 -3.47 11.26 7.37
C LEU A 91 -3.24 12.62 6.73
N LYS A 92 -1.98 13.01 6.66
CA LYS A 92 -1.56 14.19 5.89
C LYS A 92 -1.42 13.86 4.41
N ARG A 93 -0.87 12.68 4.10
CA ARG A 93 -0.54 12.25 2.73
C ARG A 93 -0.32 10.74 2.67
N ILE A 94 -0.66 10.14 1.54
CA ILE A 94 -0.16 8.82 1.16
C ILE A 94 0.72 8.98 -0.08
N ILE A 95 1.90 8.39 -0.04
CA ILE A 95 2.79 8.21 -1.19
C ILE A 95 2.77 6.72 -1.51
N SER A 96 2.66 6.36 -2.79
CA SER A 96 2.79 4.98 -3.21
C SER A 96 3.59 4.87 -4.50
N THR A 97 4.39 3.82 -4.63
CA THR A 97 5.15 3.54 -5.85
C THR A 97 4.90 2.11 -6.29
N SER A 98 4.71 1.91 -7.60
CA SER A 98 4.67 0.59 -8.20
C SER A 98 6.08 0.14 -8.62
N TYR A 99 6.29 -1.17 -8.71
CA TYR A 99 7.52 -1.75 -9.24
C TYR A 99 7.31 -2.23 -10.68
N LYS A 100 8.23 -1.87 -11.59
CA LYS A 100 8.12 -2.11 -13.03
C LYS A 100 7.88 -3.56 -13.47
N PRO A 101 8.44 -4.59 -12.83
CA PRO A 101 8.15 -5.97 -13.17
C PRO A 101 6.77 -6.48 -12.73
N SER A 102 5.95 -5.66 -12.08
CA SER A 102 4.60 -6.08 -11.70
C SER A 102 3.78 -6.38 -12.96
N PRO A 103 3.33 -7.63 -13.18
CA PRO A 103 2.51 -7.98 -14.34
C PRO A 103 1.16 -7.26 -14.36
N VAL A 104 0.80 -6.61 -13.26
CA VAL A 104 -0.47 -5.95 -13.03
C VAL A 104 -0.44 -4.47 -13.35
N ALA A 105 0.73 -3.82 -13.22
CA ALA A 105 0.90 -2.41 -13.62
C ALA A 105 0.40 -2.12 -15.04
N ASN A 106 0.40 -3.12 -15.93
CA ASN A 106 -0.09 -2.98 -17.31
C ASN A 106 -1.57 -3.33 -17.50
N SER A 107 -2.15 -4.20 -16.66
CA SER A 107 -3.52 -4.66 -16.85
C SER A 107 -4.54 -3.73 -16.18
N GLN A 108 -4.12 -2.97 -15.19
CA GLN A 108 -5.02 -2.09 -14.44
C GLN A 108 -5.07 -0.66 -14.99
N LEU A 109 -4.09 -0.23 -15.80
CA LEU A 109 -4.22 0.99 -16.59
C LEU A 109 -5.44 0.96 -17.49
N GLY A 110 -5.82 -0.23 -18.03
CA GLY A 110 -7.06 -0.45 -18.76
C GLY A 110 -8.34 -0.43 -17.92
N LEU A 111 -8.24 -0.74 -16.62
CA LEU A 111 -9.41 -0.73 -15.72
C LEU A 111 -9.82 0.71 -15.32
N PHE A 112 -8.86 1.64 -15.32
CA PHE A 112 -9.09 3.04 -14.96
C PHE A 112 -9.36 3.96 -16.16
N GLY A 113 -9.61 3.43 -17.35
CA GLY A 113 -10.11 4.16 -18.52
C GLY A 113 -9.18 4.27 -19.70
N ASP A 114 -9.82 4.48 -20.83
CA ASP A 114 -9.22 4.58 -22.15
C ASP A 114 -7.89 5.32 -22.19
N ASP A 115 -6.94 4.67 -22.81
CA ASP A 115 -5.60 4.97 -23.30
C ASP A 115 -5.39 6.37 -23.97
N LYS A 116 -6.26 7.33 -23.72
CA LYS A 116 -6.24 8.64 -24.41
C LYS A 116 -5.40 9.71 -23.76
N THR A 117 -4.99 9.53 -22.50
CA THR A 117 -4.24 10.54 -21.72
C THR A 117 -2.77 10.25 -21.54
N LEU A 118 -2.32 9.05 -21.85
CA LEU A 118 -0.90 8.74 -21.86
C LEU A 118 -0.30 9.09 -23.25
N PRO A 119 0.86 9.73 -23.32
CA PRO A 119 1.51 10.01 -24.60
C PRO A 119 1.77 8.69 -25.33
N LYS A 120 1.10 8.51 -26.48
CA LYS A 120 1.29 7.32 -27.34
C LYS A 120 2.72 7.31 -27.85
N SER A 121 3.59 6.59 -27.17
CA SER A 121 4.89 6.24 -27.75
C SER A 121 4.65 5.25 -28.88
N LYS A 122 5.15 5.56 -30.08
CA LYS A 122 5.21 4.61 -31.20
C LYS A 122 6.17 3.47 -30.82
N GLY A 123 5.64 2.39 -30.27
CA GLY A 123 6.40 1.22 -29.84
C GLY A 123 5.59 0.38 -28.84
N ARG A 124 6.08 -0.81 -28.48
CA ARG A 124 5.53 -1.60 -27.37
C ARG A 124 5.41 -0.69 -26.14
N PRO A 125 4.26 -0.72 -25.40
CA PRO A 125 4.11 0.09 -24.20
C PRO A 125 5.31 -0.17 -23.30
N LYS A 126 6.08 0.86 -23.01
CA LYS A 126 7.17 0.77 -22.04
C LYS A 126 6.48 0.65 -20.69
N VAL A 127 6.60 -0.52 -20.05
CA VAL A 127 6.14 -0.70 -18.67
C VAL A 127 6.91 0.31 -17.83
N THR A 128 6.22 1.31 -17.31
CA THR A 128 6.82 2.31 -16.43
C THR A 128 6.29 2.07 -15.01
N ALA A 129 7.18 2.13 -14.05
CA ALA A 129 6.79 2.28 -12.65
C ALA A 129 6.10 3.63 -12.47
N ASN A 130 5.17 3.70 -11.52
CA ASN A 130 4.40 4.91 -11.28
C ASN A 130 4.49 5.32 -9.81
N LYS A 131 4.39 6.63 -9.60
CA LYS A 131 4.24 7.28 -8.31
C LYS A 131 2.82 7.82 -8.18
N PHE A 132 2.23 7.60 -7.01
CA PHE A 132 0.92 8.12 -6.62
C PHE A 132 1.09 8.94 -5.35
N ILE A 133 0.54 10.14 -5.34
CA ILE A 133 0.49 11.01 -4.17
C ILE A 133 -0.96 11.37 -3.90
N ILE A 134 -1.47 10.96 -2.74
CA ILE A 134 -2.83 11.24 -2.28
C ILE A 134 -2.74 12.25 -1.15
N ASN A 135 -3.20 13.46 -1.38
CA ASN A 135 -3.27 14.53 -0.38
C ASN A 135 -4.68 14.71 0.17
N GLU A 136 -5.68 14.26 -0.58
CA GLU A 136 -7.09 14.34 -0.18
C GLU A 136 -7.88 13.19 -0.76
N VAL A 137 -8.97 12.84 -0.08
CA VAL A 137 -9.94 11.86 -0.51
C VAL A 137 -11.35 12.44 -0.39
N GLY A 138 -12.25 12.04 -1.29
CA GLY A 138 -13.64 12.47 -1.24
C GLY A 138 -14.50 11.68 -2.20
N ASP A 139 -15.79 11.65 -1.93
CA ASP A 139 -16.81 11.13 -2.83
C ASP A 139 -16.92 12.08 -4.04
N VAL A 140 -16.47 11.63 -5.20
CA VAL A 140 -16.38 12.46 -6.42
C VAL A 140 -17.64 12.33 -7.26
N ASP A 141 -18.32 11.18 -7.20
CA ASP A 141 -19.52 10.94 -7.99
C ASP A 141 -20.81 11.26 -7.24
N GLY A 142 -20.73 11.56 -5.95
CA GLY A 142 -21.83 12.00 -5.13
C GLY A 142 -22.80 10.88 -4.76
N ASP A 143 -22.35 9.63 -4.81
CA ASP A 143 -23.17 8.47 -4.46
C ASP A 143 -23.29 8.23 -2.95
N GLY A 144 -22.60 9.03 -2.14
CA GLY A 144 -22.57 8.95 -0.68
C GLY A 144 -21.60 7.91 -0.13
N SER A 145 -20.80 7.30 -0.99
CA SER A 145 -19.78 6.30 -0.64
C SER A 145 -18.41 6.76 -1.11
N PHE A 146 -17.36 6.48 -0.35
CA PHE A 146 -16.00 6.70 -0.79
C PHE A 146 -15.37 5.38 -1.20
N THR A 147 -14.96 5.27 -2.46
CA THR A 147 -14.44 4.05 -3.08
C THR A 147 -13.09 4.26 -3.75
N LEU A 148 -12.46 3.19 -4.22
CA LEU A 148 -11.25 3.28 -5.05
C LEU A 148 -11.52 3.91 -6.41
N GLU A 149 -12.76 3.87 -6.89
CA GLU A 149 -13.16 4.54 -8.15
C GLU A 149 -13.09 6.05 -7.99
N ASP A 150 -13.47 6.58 -6.82
CA ASP A 150 -13.34 8.02 -6.51
C ASP A 150 -11.88 8.45 -6.53
N ILE A 151 -10.99 7.63 -5.94
CA ILE A 151 -9.54 7.90 -6.01
C ILE A 151 -9.06 7.92 -7.46
N ALA A 152 -9.48 6.96 -8.27
CA ALA A 152 -9.11 6.93 -9.68
C ALA A 152 -9.60 8.16 -10.43
N LYS A 153 -10.83 8.63 -10.15
CA LYS A 153 -11.38 9.86 -10.72
C LYS A 153 -10.60 11.09 -10.26
N GLN A 154 -10.26 11.17 -8.96
CA GLN A 154 -9.48 12.26 -8.40
C GLN A 154 -8.07 12.33 -9.00
N LEU A 155 -7.38 11.19 -9.13
CA LEU A 155 -6.06 11.10 -9.76
C LEU A 155 -6.09 11.55 -11.22
N ARG A 156 -7.15 11.22 -11.97
CA ARG A 156 -7.33 11.68 -13.35
C ARG A 156 -7.60 13.19 -13.43
N ALA A 157 -8.35 13.72 -12.50
CA ALA A 157 -8.66 15.15 -12.44
C ALA A 157 -7.44 15.99 -12.09
N ASN A 158 -6.36 15.37 -11.62
CA ASN A 158 -5.08 15.98 -11.26
C ASN A 158 -5.24 17.19 -10.32
N LYS A 159 -6.21 17.11 -9.41
CA LYS A 159 -6.49 18.12 -8.39
C LYS A 159 -5.94 17.62 -7.08
N ASN A 160 -4.91 18.27 -6.53
CA ASN A 160 -4.27 17.98 -5.25
C ASN A 160 -3.68 16.54 -5.09
N ASN A 161 -4.08 15.59 -5.94
CA ASN A 161 -3.54 14.23 -6.02
C ASN A 161 -2.72 14.08 -7.30
N GLU A 162 -1.66 13.28 -7.27
CA GLU A 162 -0.75 13.10 -8.39
C GLU A 162 -0.65 11.64 -8.81
N TRP A 163 -0.60 11.41 -10.12
CA TRP A 163 -0.21 10.16 -10.72
C TRP A 163 0.80 10.44 -11.84
N THR A 164 2.05 10.09 -11.59
CA THR A 164 3.16 10.37 -12.52
C THR A 164 4.03 9.14 -12.70
N PRO A 165 4.62 8.92 -13.88
CA PRO A 165 5.63 7.90 -14.06
C PRO A 165 6.87 8.21 -13.22
N LEU A 166 7.52 7.16 -12.72
CA LEU A 166 8.86 7.23 -12.16
C LEU A 166 9.89 7.27 -13.30
N GLU A 167 11.02 7.88 -13.07
CA GLU A 167 12.16 7.86 -14.02
C GLU A 167 12.79 6.46 -14.07
N ASP A 168 12.87 5.81 -12.92
CA ASP A 168 13.40 4.47 -12.71
C ASP A 168 12.32 3.37 -12.72
N ASP A 169 12.72 2.15 -12.39
CA ASP A 169 11.85 0.98 -12.38
C ASP A 169 11.02 0.82 -11.11
N GLY A 170 11.12 1.75 -10.14
CA GLY A 170 10.42 1.70 -8.87
C GLY A 170 11.07 0.77 -7.84
N ASP A 171 12.31 0.34 -8.06
CA ASP A 171 13.07 -0.37 -7.04
C ASP A 171 13.23 0.54 -5.81
N PHE A 172 12.98 -0.01 -4.62
CA PHE A 172 13.03 0.76 -3.37
C PHE A 172 14.43 1.36 -3.09
N ARG A 173 15.48 0.87 -3.76
CA ARG A 173 16.86 1.35 -3.67
C ARG A 173 17.18 2.50 -4.62
N SER A 174 16.31 2.77 -5.59
CA SER A 174 16.53 3.88 -6.53
C SER A 174 16.54 5.22 -5.81
N ASP A 175 17.29 6.18 -6.32
CA ASP A 175 17.41 7.50 -5.72
C ASP A 175 16.04 8.17 -5.56
N GLU A 176 15.16 8.02 -6.56
CA GLU A 176 13.82 8.58 -6.54
C GLU A 176 12.96 7.95 -5.43
N CYS A 177 12.99 6.62 -5.27
CA CYS A 177 12.26 5.95 -4.19
C CYS A 177 12.83 6.30 -2.81
N VAL A 178 14.14 6.48 -2.69
CA VAL A 178 14.79 6.93 -1.45
C VAL A 178 14.38 8.37 -1.10
N GLU A 179 14.28 9.27 -2.07
CA GLU A 179 13.79 10.63 -1.82
C GLU A 179 12.31 10.64 -1.38
N LEU A 180 11.48 9.75 -1.92
CA LEU A 180 10.11 9.58 -1.45
C LEU A 180 10.06 8.97 -0.04
N LEU A 181 10.93 8.00 0.25
CA LEU A 181 11.09 7.44 1.60
C LEU A 181 11.43 8.54 2.60
N LYS A 182 12.37 9.43 2.29
CA LYS A 182 12.76 10.55 3.18
C LYS A 182 11.59 11.45 3.55
N GLN A 183 10.63 11.65 2.63
CA GLN A 183 9.44 12.47 2.84
C GLN A 183 8.38 11.81 3.72
N SER A 184 8.46 10.50 3.95
CA SER A 184 7.47 9.77 4.74
C SER A 184 7.81 9.77 6.24
N ASP A 185 6.78 9.56 7.05
CA ASP A 185 6.90 9.31 8.49
C ASP A 185 6.83 7.80 8.78
N ILE A 186 5.91 7.11 8.11
CA ILE A 186 5.61 5.70 8.34
C ILE A 186 5.62 4.95 7.01
N VAL A 187 6.29 3.82 6.96
CA VAL A 187 6.30 2.91 5.80
C VAL A 187 5.37 1.73 6.08
N VAL A 188 4.47 1.44 5.15
CA VAL A 188 3.51 0.33 5.25
C VAL A 188 3.53 -0.48 3.96
N THR A 189 4.01 -1.72 4.00
CA THR A 189 4.19 -2.50 2.77
C THR A 189 4.42 -3.98 3.03
N ASN A 190 4.36 -4.75 1.94
CA ASN A 190 4.82 -6.13 1.89
C ASN A 190 6.08 -6.21 1.02
N PRO A 191 7.28 -6.11 1.61
CA PRO A 191 8.53 -6.11 0.85
C PRO A 191 8.85 -7.51 0.30
N PRO A 192 9.63 -7.61 -0.81
CA PRO A 192 10.08 -8.89 -1.32
C PRO A 192 10.97 -9.60 -0.28
N PHE A 193 10.64 -10.84 0.07
CA PHE A 193 11.34 -11.57 1.13
C PHE A 193 12.81 -11.85 0.81
N SER A 194 13.14 -11.99 -0.48
CA SER A 194 14.53 -12.14 -0.93
C SER A 194 15.40 -10.92 -0.63
N LEU A 195 14.81 -9.72 -0.57
CA LEU A 195 15.49 -8.45 -0.30
C LEU A 195 15.17 -7.90 1.09
N PHE A 196 14.50 -8.67 1.93
CA PHE A 196 14.01 -8.21 3.23
C PHE A 196 15.10 -7.59 4.12
N ARG A 197 16.31 -8.18 4.13
CA ARG A 197 17.43 -7.68 4.94
C ARG A 197 17.89 -6.30 4.50
N GLU A 198 18.03 -6.10 3.17
CA GLU A 198 18.40 -4.80 2.61
C GLU A 198 17.30 -3.78 2.90
N TYR A 199 16.05 -4.17 2.71
CA TYR A 199 14.90 -3.31 2.91
C TYR A 199 14.81 -2.81 4.36
N ILE A 200 14.86 -3.70 5.33
CA ILE A 200 14.76 -3.31 6.75
C ILE A 200 15.97 -2.48 7.20
N THR A 201 17.17 -2.77 6.67
CA THR A 201 18.37 -1.97 6.92
C THR A 201 18.17 -0.53 6.44
N GLN A 202 17.62 -0.34 5.24
CA GLN A 202 17.30 0.99 4.71
C GLN A 202 16.30 1.74 5.58
N LEU A 203 15.26 1.07 6.09
CA LEU A 203 14.30 1.71 7.00
C LEU A 203 14.95 2.19 8.30
N PHE A 204 15.88 1.42 8.85
CA PHE A 204 16.66 1.82 10.05
C PHE A 204 17.60 2.99 9.77
N GLU A 205 18.34 2.95 8.67
CA GLU A 205 19.25 4.03 8.26
C GLU A 205 18.50 5.37 8.10
N HIS A 206 17.31 5.32 7.52
CA HIS A 206 16.45 6.49 7.36
C HIS A 206 15.55 6.78 8.58
N LYS A 207 15.69 6.03 9.67
CA LYS A 207 14.96 6.22 10.95
C LYS A 207 13.44 6.24 10.75
N LYS A 208 12.91 5.37 9.89
CA LYS A 208 11.49 5.31 9.60
C LYS A 208 10.74 4.44 10.60
N GLN A 209 9.54 4.87 10.97
CA GLN A 209 8.56 3.98 11.55
C GLN A 209 8.02 3.08 10.44
N PHE A 210 7.67 1.84 10.75
CA PHE A 210 7.17 0.93 9.72
C PHE A 210 6.23 -0.13 10.27
N LEU A 211 5.32 -0.56 9.40
CA LEU A 211 4.49 -1.75 9.53
C LEU A 211 4.67 -2.59 8.27
N ILE A 212 5.47 -3.64 8.33
CA ILE A 212 5.84 -4.45 7.18
C ILE A 212 5.60 -5.93 7.44
N ILE A 213 5.31 -6.66 6.37
CA ILE A 213 5.20 -8.12 6.41
C ILE A 213 6.61 -8.72 6.30
N GLY A 214 6.89 -9.69 7.12
CA GLY A 214 8.14 -10.43 7.08
C GLY A 214 7.92 -11.93 7.33
N ASN A 215 8.88 -12.74 6.90
CA ASN A 215 8.92 -14.14 7.31
C ASN A 215 9.26 -14.21 8.81
N LEU A 216 8.64 -15.12 9.55
CA LEU A 216 8.92 -15.29 10.98
C LEU A 216 10.41 -15.54 11.27
N ASN A 217 11.12 -16.21 10.37
CA ASN A 217 12.57 -16.40 10.50
C ASN A 217 13.37 -15.09 10.51
N ALA A 218 12.78 -13.97 10.05
CA ALA A 218 13.45 -12.67 10.07
C ALA A 218 13.84 -12.22 11.47
N ILE A 219 13.16 -12.69 12.51
CA ILE A 219 13.53 -12.42 13.92
C ILE A 219 14.95 -12.88 14.26
N THR A 220 15.48 -13.87 13.54
CA THR A 220 16.83 -14.42 13.75
C THR A 220 17.90 -13.71 12.92
N TYR A 221 17.53 -12.80 12.04
CA TYR A 221 18.49 -12.11 11.19
C TYR A 221 19.37 -11.15 12.02
N LYS A 222 20.65 -11.09 11.67
CA LYS A 222 21.61 -10.23 12.36
C LYS A 222 21.25 -8.73 12.29
N GLU A 223 20.48 -8.33 11.28
CA GLU A 223 19.98 -6.98 11.10
C GLU A 223 18.76 -6.69 11.98
N VAL A 224 17.98 -7.71 12.33
CA VAL A 224 16.68 -7.59 13.02
C VAL A 224 16.81 -7.91 14.51
N PHE A 225 17.48 -9.02 14.86
CA PHE A 225 17.54 -9.49 16.24
C PHE A 225 18.08 -8.44 17.25
N PRO A 226 19.16 -7.69 16.96
CA PRO A 226 19.63 -6.63 17.85
C PRO A 226 18.57 -5.55 18.10
N MET A 227 17.77 -5.20 17.07
CA MET A 227 16.72 -4.18 17.19
C MET A 227 15.55 -4.66 18.06
N ILE A 228 15.23 -5.96 18.02
CA ILE A 228 14.25 -6.56 18.94
C ILE A 228 14.80 -6.54 20.36
N LYS A 229 16.05 -6.94 20.54
CA LYS A 229 16.72 -6.94 21.86
C LYS A 229 16.80 -5.53 22.47
N GLU A 230 17.01 -4.51 21.64
CA GLU A 230 17.07 -3.11 22.06
C GLU A 230 15.68 -2.45 22.16
N ASN A 231 14.61 -3.22 22.01
CA ASN A 231 13.22 -2.75 22.07
C ASN A 231 12.90 -1.64 21.05
N LYS A 232 13.48 -1.74 19.85
CA LYS A 232 13.28 -0.81 18.72
C LYS A 232 12.31 -1.35 17.66
N VAL A 233 12.11 -2.67 17.64
CA VAL A 233 11.21 -3.37 16.74
C VAL A 233 10.44 -4.42 17.52
N TRP A 234 9.16 -4.58 17.21
CA TRP A 234 8.29 -5.59 17.80
C TRP A 234 7.64 -6.44 16.70
N LEU A 235 7.24 -7.64 17.07
CA LEU A 235 6.34 -8.44 16.25
C LEU A 235 4.95 -7.81 16.30
N GLY A 236 4.24 -7.86 15.17
CA GLY A 236 2.87 -7.39 15.09
C GLY A 236 1.94 -8.17 16.01
N ASN A 237 0.83 -7.56 16.36
CA ASN A 237 -0.20 -8.16 17.23
C ASN A 237 -0.81 -9.44 16.64
N ASN A 238 -0.80 -9.58 15.31
CA ASN A 238 -1.27 -10.75 14.59
C ASN A 238 -0.17 -11.77 14.25
N ALA A 239 1.03 -11.65 14.83
CA ALA A 239 2.09 -12.61 14.63
C ALA A 239 1.65 -13.99 15.15
N ARG A 240 1.32 -14.90 14.22
CA ARG A 240 1.04 -16.30 14.57
C ARG A 240 2.36 -17.04 14.71
N VAL A 241 2.71 -17.38 15.94
CA VAL A 241 3.76 -18.36 16.22
C VAL A 241 3.07 -19.71 16.20
N ASN A 242 3.23 -20.47 15.10
CA ASN A 242 2.78 -21.87 15.03
C ASN A 242 3.82 -22.76 15.69
#